data_add58bf2b5c6dfc7de17c8a4b50de0f2
#
_entry.id   add58bf2b5c6dfc7de17c8a4b50de0f2
#
_cell.length_a   1.000
_cell.length_b   1.000
_cell.length_c   1.000
_cell.angle_alpha   90.00
_cell.angle_beta   90.00
_cell.angle_gamma   90.00
#
_symmetry.space_group_name_H-M   'P 1'
#
loop_
_entity.id
_entity.type
_entity.pdbx_description
1 polymer ?
#
loop_
_entity_poly.entity_id
_entity_poly.type
_entity_poly.pdbx_seq_one_letter_code
_entity_poly.pdbx_strand_id
1 'polypeptide(L)'
;MKSQSVALRQFIGKRNLKIAALFAIFFSLALFCTGCHNGSDEPLTQLQIREIQSRTFAARDAKAVIKEMINVLQDDAFIVKHANLELGLLSAEKDIDVENGWSRFFSVMASSRDARWKKNCLVEISANVTQFGDETRVRVNFQQKLFDNFGRVMKVHPIYDVEYYQEFFSKVSKGLFIQEEKI
;
A
#
# COMPACT_ATOMS: atom_id res chain seq x y z
N MET A 1 50.56 -7.08 -60.71
CA MET A 1 49.28 -7.48 -60.12
C MET A 1 49.29 -7.81 -58.59
N LYS A 2 50.34 -7.45 -57.82
CA LYS A 2 50.44 -7.73 -56.37
C LYS A 2 50.14 -6.54 -55.45
N SER A 3 50.00 -5.33 -56.00
CA SER A 3 49.81 -4.12 -55.16
C SER A 3 48.42 -3.82 -54.77
N GLN A 4 47.40 -4.27 -55.51
CA GLN A 4 45.98 -3.98 -55.17
C GLN A 4 45.37 -4.88 -54.04
N SER A 5 45.95 -6.07 -53.85
CA SER A 5 45.43 -7.00 -52.85
C SER A 5 45.76 -6.59 -51.37
N VAL A 6 46.84 -5.82 -51.18
CA VAL A 6 47.26 -5.36 -49.85
C VAL A 6 46.44 -4.17 -49.38
N ALA A 7 46.05 -3.26 -50.27
CA ALA A 7 45.23 -2.11 -49.94
C ALA A 7 43.80 -2.53 -49.52
N LEU A 8 43.25 -3.56 -50.19
CA LEU A 8 41.91 -4.07 -49.87
C LEU A 8 41.86 -4.75 -48.49
N ARG A 9 42.90 -5.48 -48.11
CA ARG A 9 42.98 -6.12 -46.79
C ARG A 9 43.13 -5.10 -45.64
N GLN A 10 43.84 -4.00 -45.87
CA GLN A 10 43.95 -2.93 -44.88
C GLN A 10 42.64 -2.15 -44.69
N PHE A 11 41.85 -2.00 -45.77
CA PHE A 11 40.58 -1.27 -45.71
C PHE A 11 39.48 -2.08 -44.98
N ILE A 12 39.44 -3.41 -45.18
CA ILE A 12 38.50 -4.32 -44.50
C ILE A 12 38.87 -4.44 -43.02
N GLY A 13 40.15 -4.50 -42.64
CA GLY A 13 40.59 -4.58 -41.25
C GLY A 13 40.23 -3.36 -40.43
N LYS A 14 40.35 -2.14 -40.98
CA LYS A 14 40.00 -0.89 -40.29
C LYS A 14 38.50 -0.69 -40.10
N ARG A 15 37.68 -1.21 -41.02
CA ARG A 15 36.21 -1.12 -40.93
C ARG A 15 35.67 -2.10 -39.89
N ASN A 16 36.21 -3.32 -39.83
CA ASN A 16 35.84 -4.32 -38.84
C ASN A 16 36.29 -3.91 -37.43
N LEU A 17 37.42 -3.23 -37.30
CA LEU A 17 37.91 -2.72 -36.02
C LEU A 17 37.00 -1.60 -35.46
N LYS A 18 36.49 -0.71 -36.32
CA LYS A 18 35.51 0.32 -35.90
C LYS A 18 34.17 -0.25 -35.51
N ILE A 19 33.71 -1.29 -36.21
CA ILE A 19 32.47 -2.00 -35.88
C ILE A 19 32.62 -2.75 -34.56
N ALA A 20 33.77 -3.41 -34.33
CA ALA A 20 34.05 -4.10 -33.07
C ALA A 20 34.15 -3.11 -31.90
N ALA A 21 34.74 -1.92 -32.10
CA ALA A 21 34.79 -0.87 -31.09
C ALA A 21 33.40 -0.30 -30.75
N LEU A 22 32.51 -0.14 -31.74
CA LEU A 22 31.13 0.29 -31.52
C LEU A 22 30.32 -0.76 -30.76
N PHE A 23 30.51 -2.04 -31.07
CA PHE A 23 29.88 -3.13 -30.33
C PHE A 23 30.37 -3.22 -28.87
N ALA A 24 31.67 -3.00 -28.63
CA ALA A 24 32.24 -2.98 -27.29
C ALA A 24 31.68 -1.82 -26.44
N ILE A 25 31.50 -0.62 -27.04
CA ILE A 25 30.94 0.55 -26.38
C ILE A 25 29.43 0.30 -26.08
N PHE A 26 28.69 -0.30 -27.02
CA PHE A 26 27.26 -0.61 -26.81
C PHE A 26 27.06 -1.70 -25.75
N PHE A 27 27.93 -2.70 -25.70
CA PHE A 27 27.93 -3.76 -24.68
C PHE A 27 28.33 -3.23 -23.31
N SER A 28 29.27 -2.29 -23.22
CA SER A 28 29.63 -1.61 -21.97
C SER A 28 28.49 -0.75 -21.44
N LEU A 29 27.75 -0.06 -22.31
CA LEU A 29 26.61 0.77 -21.91
C LEU A 29 25.42 -0.08 -21.44
N ALA A 30 25.22 -1.27 -21.99
CA ALA A 30 24.19 -2.21 -21.56
C ALA A 30 24.45 -2.80 -20.16
N LEU A 31 25.71 -2.93 -19.74
CA LEU A 31 26.10 -3.40 -18.41
C LEU A 31 25.86 -2.36 -17.31
N PHE A 32 25.74 -1.06 -17.65
CA PHE A 32 25.40 -0.02 -16.68
C PHE A 32 23.91 0.11 -16.41
N CYS A 33 23.02 -0.50 -17.21
CA CYS A 33 21.58 -0.48 -17.02
C CYS A 33 21.03 -1.59 -16.13
N THR A 34 21.83 -2.53 -15.65
CA THR A 34 21.42 -3.46 -14.59
C THR A 34 21.55 -2.82 -13.22
N GLY A 35 20.93 -1.64 -13.06
CA GLY A 35 20.64 -1.05 -11.75
C GLY A 35 19.66 -1.96 -11.04
N CYS A 36 20.13 -2.63 -10.00
CA CYS A 36 19.41 -3.51 -9.11
C CYS A 36 18.11 -2.87 -8.66
N HIS A 37 16.98 -3.30 -9.21
CA HIS A 37 15.70 -3.19 -8.55
C HIS A 37 15.55 -4.44 -7.67
N ASN A 38 16.36 -4.54 -6.63
CA ASN A 38 16.06 -5.36 -5.49
C ASN A 38 14.98 -4.61 -4.70
N GLY A 39 13.72 -4.87 -5.02
CA GLY A 39 12.64 -4.68 -4.09
C GLY A 39 12.89 -5.70 -2.97
N SER A 40 13.74 -5.34 -2.01
CA SER A 40 13.84 -6.08 -0.78
C SER A 40 12.53 -5.87 -0.03
N ASP A 41 11.77 -6.95 0.18
CA ASP A 41 10.66 -7.01 1.14
C ASP A 41 11.22 -6.88 2.58
N GLU A 42 11.92 -5.79 2.87
CA GLU A 42 12.32 -5.50 4.23
C GLU A 42 11.06 -5.19 5.06
N PRO A 43 10.92 -5.80 6.22
CA PRO A 43 9.77 -5.53 7.09
C PRO A 43 9.75 -4.05 7.46
N LEU A 44 8.58 -3.42 7.34
CA LEU A 44 8.39 -2.02 7.68
C LEU A 44 8.88 -1.72 9.10
N THR A 45 9.63 -0.65 9.25
CA THR A 45 10.06 -0.16 10.56
C THR A 45 8.87 0.41 11.32
N GLN A 46 8.95 0.48 12.66
CA GLN A 46 7.89 1.06 13.50
C GLN A 46 7.55 2.52 13.13
N LEU A 47 8.53 3.26 12.62
CA LEU A 47 8.32 4.64 12.18
C LEU A 47 7.49 4.69 10.89
N GLN A 48 7.84 3.88 9.91
CA GLN A 48 7.08 3.75 8.66
C GLN A 48 5.64 3.29 8.93
N ILE A 49 5.45 2.32 9.83
CA ILE A 49 4.11 1.86 10.22
C ILE A 49 3.30 3.03 10.82
N ARG A 50 3.89 3.84 11.71
CA ARG A 50 3.19 5.01 12.28
C ARG A 50 2.86 6.07 11.25
N GLU A 51 3.72 6.26 10.26
CA GLU A 51 3.52 7.20 9.17
C GLU A 51 2.29 6.83 8.33
N ILE A 52 2.19 5.58 7.88
CA ILE A 52 1.02 5.12 7.10
C ILE A 52 -0.27 5.12 7.92
N GLN A 53 -0.19 4.87 9.23
CA GLN A 53 -1.34 4.83 10.15
C GLN A 53 -1.85 6.21 10.55
N SER A 54 -1.14 7.28 10.25
CA SER A 54 -1.46 8.61 10.78
C SER A 54 -1.68 9.63 9.67
N ARG A 55 -2.68 10.51 9.88
CA ARG A 55 -2.96 11.65 8.99
C ARG A 55 -3.30 12.88 9.84
N THR A 56 -2.83 14.04 9.42
CA THR A 56 -3.19 15.33 10.01
C THR A 56 -4.11 16.09 9.07
N PHE A 57 -5.20 16.61 9.62
CA PHE A 57 -6.17 17.44 8.93
C PHE A 57 -6.06 18.87 9.47
N ALA A 58 -5.78 19.86 8.61
CA ALA A 58 -5.66 21.25 9.00
C ALA A 58 -7.03 21.87 9.30
N ALA A 59 -7.10 22.73 10.30
CA ALA A 59 -8.27 23.55 10.66
C ALA A 59 -9.59 22.76 10.78
N ARG A 60 -9.55 21.54 11.34
CA ARG A 60 -10.71 20.66 11.47
C ARG A 60 -11.07 20.38 12.91
N ASP A 61 -12.36 20.47 13.23
CA ASP A 61 -12.89 19.98 14.50
C ASP A 61 -12.79 18.45 14.57
N ALA A 62 -12.21 17.94 15.66
CA ALA A 62 -12.08 16.51 15.90
C ALA A 62 -13.41 15.75 15.80
N LYS A 63 -14.52 16.36 16.25
CA LYS A 63 -15.85 15.76 16.16
C LYS A 63 -16.34 15.63 14.72
N ALA A 64 -16.06 16.62 13.87
CA ALA A 64 -16.39 16.57 12.45
C ALA A 64 -15.59 15.45 11.76
N VAL A 65 -14.30 15.32 12.07
CA VAL A 65 -13.45 14.27 11.52
C VAL A 65 -13.96 12.88 11.92
N ILE A 66 -14.32 12.66 13.20
CA ILE A 66 -14.86 11.36 13.65
C ILE A 66 -16.18 11.03 12.96
N LYS A 67 -17.09 12.01 12.82
CA LYS A 67 -18.34 11.80 12.10
C LYS A 67 -18.10 11.38 10.65
N GLU A 68 -17.18 12.03 9.98
CA GLU A 68 -16.85 11.67 8.61
C GLU A 68 -16.18 10.30 8.51
N MET A 69 -15.32 9.94 9.46
CA MET A 69 -14.77 8.58 9.54
C MET A 69 -15.87 7.54 9.72
N ILE A 70 -16.91 7.83 10.52
CA ILE A 70 -18.08 6.95 10.69
C ILE A 70 -18.80 6.77 9.35
N ASN A 71 -19.07 7.85 8.61
CA ASN A 71 -19.72 7.79 7.30
C ASN A 71 -18.93 6.90 6.34
N VAL A 72 -17.63 7.17 6.19
CA VAL A 72 -16.74 6.39 5.31
C VAL A 72 -16.72 4.92 5.69
N LEU A 73 -16.66 4.61 6.99
CA LEU A 73 -16.67 3.22 7.45
C LEU A 73 -18.01 2.51 7.15
N GLN A 74 -19.13 3.22 7.29
CA GLN A 74 -20.46 2.68 6.95
C GLN A 74 -20.60 2.46 5.44
N ASP A 75 -20.09 3.39 4.62
CA ASP A 75 -20.05 3.25 3.16
C ASP A 75 -19.19 2.04 2.73
N ASP A 76 -18.12 1.75 3.45
CA ASP A 76 -17.27 0.59 3.25
C ASP A 76 -17.82 -0.68 3.95
N ALA A 77 -19.10 -0.66 4.40
CA ALA A 77 -19.81 -1.76 5.05
C ALA A 77 -19.21 -2.22 6.40
N PHE A 78 -18.58 -1.32 7.15
CA PHE A 78 -18.20 -1.56 8.54
C PHE A 78 -19.39 -1.30 9.48
N ILE A 79 -19.48 -2.08 10.54
CA ILE A 79 -20.41 -1.88 11.65
C ILE A 79 -19.65 -1.16 12.76
N VAL A 80 -20.06 0.07 13.08
CA VAL A 80 -19.45 0.84 14.18
C VAL A 80 -19.87 0.21 15.50
N LYS A 81 -18.90 -0.18 16.32
CA LYS A 81 -19.13 -0.79 17.64
C LYS A 81 -19.11 0.26 18.74
N HIS A 82 -18.12 1.11 18.74
CA HIS A 82 -17.97 2.17 19.72
C HIS A 82 -17.49 3.46 19.04
N ALA A 83 -18.12 4.56 19.42
CA ALA A 83 -17.67 5.91 19.04
C ALA A 83 -17.81 6.83 20.26
N ASN A 84 -16.70 7.40 20.69
CA ASN A 84 -16.67 8.41 21.74
C ASN A 84 -16.07 9.70 21.19
N LEU A 85 -16.94 10.67 20.93
CA LEU A 85 -16.54 11.95 20.33
C LEU A 85 -15.72 12.84 21.27
N GLU A 86 -15.85 12.65 22.59
CA GLU A 86 -15.12 13.44 23.57
C GLU A 86 -13.68 12.91 23.75
N LEU A 87 -13.53 11.60 23.81
CA LEU A 87 -12.23 10.95 23.92
C LEU A 87 -11.53 10.77 22.58
N GLY A 88 -12.23 11.04 21.48
CA GLY A 88 -11.67 10.85 20.14
C GLY A 88 -11.48 9.38 19.76
N LEU A 89 -12.24 8.46 20.34
CA LEU A 89 -12.07 7.03 20.14
C LEU A 89 -13.17 6.46 19.24
N LEU A 90 -12.75 5.64 18.25
CA LEU A 90 -13.65 4.98 17.33
C LEU A 90 -13.20 3.53 17.13
N SER A 91 -14.15 2.59 17.15
CA SER A 91 -13.91 1.21 16.72
C SER A 91 -15.06 0.70 15.86
N ALA A 92 -14.73 -0.06 14.83
CA ALA A 92 -15.67 -0.69 13.93
C ALA A 92 -15.15 -2.05 13.47
N GLU A 93 -16.04 -2.87 12.95
CA GLU A 93 -15.69 -4.18 12.41
C GLU A 93 -16.47 -4.47 11.15
N LYS A 94 -15.90 -5.32 10.29
CA LYS A 94 -16.51 -5.80 9.05
C LYS A 94 -16.23 -7.29 8.89
N ASP A 95 -17.29 -8.09 8.74
CA ASP A 95 -17.18 -9.49 8.35
C ASP A 95 -16.84 -9.58 6.85
N ILE A 96 -15.87 -10.43 6.54
CA ILE A 96 -15.47 -10.74 5.16
C ILE A 96 -15.64 -12.23 4.94
N ASP A 97 -16.54 -12.58 4.03
CA ASP A 97 -16.67 -13.94 3.55
C ASP A 97 -15.51 -14.26 2.59
N VAL A 98 -14.66 -15.19 2.99
CA VAL A 98 -13.47 -15.59 2.23
C VAL A 98 -13.86 -16.35 0.95
N GLU A 99 -15.07 -16.90 0.86
CA GLU A 99 -15.54 -17.67 -0.29
C GLU A 99 -15.94 -16.77 -1.48
N ASN A 100 -16.34 -15.53 -1.25
CA ASN A 100 -16.88 -14.62 -2.26
C ASN A 100 -15.85 -13.68 -2.91
N GLY A 101 -14.56 -14.02 -2.90
CA GLY A 101 -13.58 -13.48 -3.85
C GLY A 101 -13.36 -11.96 -3.79
N TRP A 102 -13.41 -11.36 -2.63
CA TRP A 102 -12.97 -9.96 -2.42
C TRP A 102 -11.44 -9.87 -2.46
N SER A 103 -10.93 -10.11 -3.67
CA SER A 103 -9.74 -10.91 -3.86
C SER A 103 -8.46 -10.14 -4.15
N ARG A 104 -8.48 -8.86 -4.50
CA ARG A 104 -7.20 -8.22 -4.83
C ARG A 104 -6.36 -7.92 -3.61
N PHE A 105 -6.99 -7.47 -2.55
CA PHE A 105 -6.32 -7.10 -1.30
C PHE A 105 -5.92 -8.33 -0.47
N PHE A 106 -6.78 -9.35 -0.44
CA PHE A 106 -6.55 -10.55 0.36
C PHE A 106 -5.82 -11.68 -0.39
N SER A 107 -5.69 -11.61 -1.72
CA SER A 107 -4.99 -12.63 -2.50
C SER A 107 -3.49 -12.71 -2.18
N VAL A 108 -2.87 -11.60 -1.83
CA VAL A 108 -1.47 -11.54 -1.40
C VAL A 108 -1.28 -12.24 -0.04
N MET A 109 -2.28 -12.20 0.85
CA MET A 109 -2.24 -12.86 2.15
C MET A 109 -2.80 -14.29 2.15
N ALA A 110 -3.58 -14.67 1.12
CA ALA A 110 -4.19 -15.98 1.00
C ALA A 110 -3.26 -17.06 0.41
N SER A 111 -2.04 -16.71 -0.01
CA SER A 111 -1.06 -17.68 -0.55
C SER A 111 -0.49 -18.66 0.47
N SER A 112 -0.90 -18.61 1.73
CA SER A 112 -0.56 -19.68 2.68
C SER A 112 -1.45 -20.90 2.44
N ARG A 113 -0.81 -22.06 2.29
CA ARG A 113 -1.40 -23.40 2.05
C ARG A 113 -2.51 -23.83 3.02
N ASP A 114 -2.80 -23.04 4.05
CA ASP A 114 -3.81 -23.31 5.09
C ASP A 114 -5.23 -22.77 4.75
N ALA A 115 -5.49 -22.36 3.51
CA ALA A 115 -6.76 -21.78 3.09
C ALA A 115 -7.98 -22.72 3.23
N ARG A 116 -7.76 -24.00 3.47
CA ARG A 116 -8.82 -25.04 3.53
C ARG A 116 -9.71 -24.98 4.78
N TRP A 117 -9.31 -24.25 5.82
CA TRP A 117 -9.98 -24.25 7.14
C TRP A 117 -10.45 -22.89 7.61
N LYS A 118 -10.30 -21.85 6.80
CA LYS A 118 -10.63 -20.47 7.14
C LYS A 118 -12.01 -20.14 6.61
N LYS A 119 -13.04 -20.14 7.46
CA LYS A 119 -14.42 -19.82 7.02
C LYS A 119 -14.78 -18.37 7.17
N ASN A 120 -14.32 -17.68 8.21
CA ASN A 120 -14.69 -16.31 8.48
C ASN A 120 -13.45 -15.45 8.77
N CYS A 121 -13.43 -14.26 8.21
CA CYS A 121 -12.44 -13.24 8.44
C CYS A 121 -13.14 -11.97 8.90
N LEU A 122 -12.68 -11.40 10.02
CA LEU A 122 -13.15 -10.13 10.54
C LEU A 122 -12.04 -9.09 10.36
N VAL A 123 -12.36 -7.96 9.75
CA VAL A 123 -11.49 -6.78 9.76
C VAL A 123 -11.97 -5.82 10.83
N GLU A 124 -11.09 -5.48 11.75
CA GLU A 124 -11.36 -4.50 12.79
C GLU A 124 -10.55 -3.23 12.53
N ILE A 125 -11.16 -2.11 12.87
CA ILE A 125 -10.51 -0.80 12.93
C ILE A 125 -10.57 -0.27 14.36
N SER A 126 -9.46 0.30 14.80
CA SER A 126 -9.42 1.18 15.97
C SER A 126 -8.77 2.51 15.59
N ALA A 127 -9.40 3.60 15.97
CA ALA A 127 -8.91 4.93 15.65
C ALA A 127 -8.88 5.82 16.88
N ASN A 128 -7.89 6.70 16.89
CA ASN A 128 -7.76 7.79 17.86
C ASN A 128 -7.65 9.11 17.10
N VAL A 129 -8.49 10.06 17.48
CA VAL A 129 -8.55 11.40 16.90
C VAL A 129 -8.25 12.41 17.99
N THR A 130 -7.20 13.20 17.82
CA THR A 130 -6.76 14.17 18.82
C THR A 130 -6.58 15.54 18.16
N GLN A 131 -7.15 16.55 18.77
CA GLN A 131 -6.98 17.94 18.33
C GLN A 131 -5.74 18.57 18.98
N PHE A 132 -4.93 19.24 18.16
CA PHE A 132 -3.75 20.01 18.56
C PHE A 132 -3.83 21.40 17.94
N GLY A 133 -4.36 22.37 18.71
CA GLY A 133 -4.60 23.71 18.17
C GLY A 133 -5.55 23.68 16.97
N ASP A 134 -5.08 24.18 15.84
CA ASP A 134 -5.84 24.25 14.60
C ASP A 134 -5.75 22.98 13.74
N GLU A 135 -5.06 21.94 14.24
CA GLU A 135 -4.89 20.69 13.51
C GLU A 135 -5.54 19.53 14.27
N THR A 136 -6.11 18.60 13.52
CA THR A 136 -6.62 17.34 14.05
C THR A 136 -5.80 16.19 13.52
N ARG A 137 -5.16 15.45 14.43
CA ARG A 137 -4.40 14.24 14.11
C ARG A 137 -5.26 13.01 14.30
N VAL A 138 -5.32 12.20 13.26
CA VAL A 138 -5.98 10.89 13.26
C VAL A 138 -4.91 9.81 13.22
N ARG A 139 -5.04 8.81 14.07
CA ARG A 139 -4.30 7.56 13.98
C ARG A 139 -5.27 6.40 13.90
N VAL A 140 -5.07 5.55 12.89
CA VAL A 140 -5.93 4.40 12.59
C VAL A 140 -5.09 3.13 12.59
N ASN A 141 -5.63 2.05 13.16
CA ASN A 141 -5.06 0.72 13.08
C ASN A 141 -6.11 -0.22 12.49
N PHE A 142 -5.76 -0.90 11.41
CA PHE A 142 -6.52 -2.00 10.86
C PHE A 142 -5.88 -3.33 11.23
N GLN A 143 -6.69 -4.30 11.61
CA GLN A 143 -6.24 -5.67 11.87
C GLN A 143 -7.24 -6.68 11.33
N GLN A 144 -6.74 -7.82 10.91
CA GLN A 144 -7.52 -8.95 10.46
C GLN A 144 -7.52 -10.05 11.51
N LYS A 145 -8.71 -10.58 11.85
CA LYS A 145 -8.88 -11.75 12.69
C LYS A 145 -9.38 -12.93 11.86
N LEU A 146 -8.70 -14.04 11.94
CA LEU A 146 -9.10 -15.28 11.31
C LEU A 146 -9.70 -16.21 12.36
N PHE A 147 -10.86 -16.78 12.03
CA PHE A 147 -11.57 -17.70 12.91
C PHE A 147 -11.54 -19.12 12.39
N ASP A 148 -11.54 -20.10 13.31
CA ASP A 148 -11.75 -21.51 13.01
C ASP A 148 -13.25 -21.82 12.81
N ASN A 149 -13.55 -23.08 12.45
CA ASN A 149 -14.91 -23.55 12.25
C ASN A 149 -15.77 -23.54 13.54
N PHE A 150 -15.16 -23.30 14.70
CA PHE A 150 -15.80 -23.24 16.02
C PHE A 150 -15.94 -21.78 16.50
N GLY A 151 -15.60 -20.79 15.67
CA GLY A 151 -15.67 -19.37 16.02
C GLY A 151 -14.54 -18.88 16.94
N ARG A 152 -13.46 -19.66 17.11
CA ARG A 152 -12.31 -19.24 17.92
C ARG A 152 -11.29 -18.49 17.06
N VAL A 153 -10.71 -17.43 17.62
CA VAL A 153 -9.65 -16.67 16.94
C VAL A 153 -8.40 -17.56 16.76
N MET A 154 -8.06 -17.87 15.53
CA MET A 154 -6.86 -18.59 15.17
C MET A 154 -5.65 -17.68 15.05
N LYS A 155 -5.82 -16.51 14.43
CA LYS A 155 -4.73 -15.60 14.12
C LYS A 155 -5.21 -14.17 14.04
N VAL A 156 -4.38 -13.24 14.49
CA VAL A 156 -4.58 -11.81 14.34
C VAL A 156 -3.38 -11.25 13.55
N HIS A 157 -3.68 -10.54 12.47
CA HIS A 157 -2.68 -9.89 11.63
C HIS A 157 -2.95 -8.40 11.56
N PRO A 158 -2.00 -7.54 11.91
CA PRO A 158 -2.10 -6.13 11.58
C PRO A 158 -2.01 -5.95 10.06
N ILE A 159 -2.76 -4.98 9.54
CA ILE A 159 -2.74 -4.61 8.13
C ILE A 159 -1.84 -3.40 7.99
N TYR A 160 -0.77 -3.51 7.18
CA TYR A 160 0.20 -2.44 6.92
C TYR A 160 0.25 -2.05 5.44
N ASP A 161 -0.84 -2.28 4.70
CA ASP A 161 -0.94 -1.92 3.31
C ASP A 161 -1.09 -0.40 3.15
N VAL A 162 -0.11 0.21 2.51
CA VAL A 162 -0.03 1.67 2.34
C VAL A 162 -1.20 2.18 1.50
N GLU A 163 -1.57 1.47 0.43
CA GLU A 163 -2.63 1.86 -0.49
C GLU A 163 -4.00 1.85 0.21
N TYR A 164 -4.25 0.84 1.05
CA TYR A 164 -5.48 0.73 1.85
C TYR A 164 -5.65 1.91 2.81
N TYR A 165 -4.58 2.29 3.53
CA TYR A 165 -4.62 3.47 4.41
C TYR A 165 -4.80 4.77 3.63
N GLN A 166 -4.13 4.90 2.48
CA GLN A 166 -4.26 6.09 1.63
C GLN A 166 -5.68 6.23 1.07
N GLU A 167 -6.29 5.14 0.62
CA GLU A 167 -7.67 5.12 0.15
C GLU A 167 -8.64 5.56 1.25
N PHE A 168 -8.52 4.97 2.45
CA PHE A 168 -9.35 5.35 3.60
C PHE A 168 -9.23 6.84 3.93
N PHE A 169 -8.00 7.35 4.11
CA PHE A 169 -7.79 8.76 4.43
C PHE A 169 -8.21 9.71 3.29
N SER A 170 -8.11 9.28 2.04
CA SER A 170 -8.58 10.04 0.89
C SER A 170 -10.10 10.19 0.90
N LYS A 171 -10.86 9.12 1.21
CA LYS A 171 -12.32 9.16 1.38
C LYS A 171 -12.71 10.13 2.49
N VAL A 172 -12.06 10.05 3.65
CA VAL A 172 -12.30 10.96 4.78
C VAL A 172 -12.02 12.41 4.38
N SER A 173 -10.89 12.69 3.72
CA SER A 173 -10.55 14.04 3.25
C SER A 173 -11.59 14.60 2.28
N LYS A 174 -12.05 13.77 1.34
CA LYS A 174 -13.07 14.14 0.36
C LYS A 174 -14.41 14.47 1.03
N GLY A 175 -14.84 13.66 1.99
CA GLY A 175 -16.08 13.90 2.71
C GLY A 175 -16.04 15.16 3.56
N LEU A 176 -14.91 15.42 4.26
CA LEU A 176 -14.71 16.67 4.99
C LEU A 176 -14.76 17.89 4.09
N PHE A 177 -14.17 17.82 2.88
CA PHE A 177 -14.23 18.89 1.90
C PHE A 177 -15.67 19.16 1.44
N ILE A 178 -16.45 18.13 1.13
CA ILE A 178 -17.85 18.26 0.72
C ILE A 178 -18.68 18.91 1.82
N GLN A 179 -18.46 18.56 3.09
CA GLN A 179 -19.18 19.17 4.22
C GLN A 179 -18.88 20.66 4.39
N GLU A 180 -17.65 21.11 4.10
CA GLU A 180 -17.28 22.53 4.16
C GLU A 180 -17.91 23.36 3.06
N GLU A 181 -17.95 22.82 1.85
CA GLU A 181 -18.55 23.49 0.69
C GLU A 181 -20.09 23.52 0.78
N LYS A 182 -20.69 22.86 1.80
CA LYS A 182 -22.16 22.77 1.99
C LYS A 182 -22.90 22.24 0.75
N ILE A 183 -22.26 21.33 0.04
CA ILE A 183 -22.82 20.63 -1.12
C ILE A 183 -23.58 19.40 -0.67
#